data_9d0203c6cfb7d20fa5a4249aa8c7ba37
#
_entry.id   9d0203c6cfb7d20fa5a4249aa8c7ba37
#
_cell.length_a   1.000
_cell.length_b   1.000
_cell.length_c   1.000
_cell.angle_alpha   90.00
_cell.angle_beta   90.00
_cell.angle_gamma   90.00
#
_symmetry.space_group_name_H-M   'P 1'
#
loop_
_entity.id
_entity.type
_entity.pdbx_description
1 polymer ?
#
loop_
_entity_poly.entity_id
_entity_poly.type
_entity_poly.pdbx_seq_one_letter_code
_entity_poly.pdbx_strand_id
1 'polypeptide(L)'
;MNKFIEKIYECQQKNKSLLCVGLDPNMDKINALGVDLSTWLKNIVDAVANKVCAFKPQIAHFSAMSAEQELLDIISYIHNNHPDVPVILDAKRGDIGTTAQKYAQEAFDKYKADAVTVNPYLGHDSLQPFLDYADKGIIALCKTSNAGSNEFQNLILENGLSLFQQVAQNAATKWNKNNNVLLVVGATYPEELAKIRTIVGEMPLLIPGIGAQGGDVEATLKSGL
;
A
#
# COMPACT_ATOMS: atom_id res chain seq x y z
N MET A 1 -7.13 12.43 14.58
CA MET A 1 -6.39 11.81 13.44
C MET A 1 -7.14 10.56 13.03
N ASN A 2 -7.02 10.09 11.79
CA ASN A 2 -7.61 8.80 11.36
C ASN A 2 -6.89 7.63 12.06
N LYS A 3 -7.62 6.57 12.48
CA LYS A 3 -7.04 5.45 13.26
C LYS A 3 -5.88 4.76 12.57
N PHE A 4 -5.98 4.52 11.24
CA PHE A 4 -4.87 3.91 10.49
C PHE A 4 -3.65 4.85 10.42
N ILE A 5 -3.87 6.13 10.14
CA ILE A 5 -2.80 7.13 10.06
C ILE A 5 -2.10 7.29 11.43
N GLU A 6 -2.85 7.29 12.50
CA GLU A 6 -2.34 7.33 13.87
C GLU A 6 -1.48 6.09 14.16
N LYS A 7 -2.03 4.88 13.89
CA LYS A 7 -1.33 3.61 14.09
C LYS A 7 0.00 3.54 13.31
N ILE A 8 0.04 4.00 12.04
CA ILE A 8 1.28 3.98 11.26
C ILE A 8 2.31 4.96 11.80
N TYR A 9 1.90 6.17 12.22
CA TYR A 9 2.82 7.12 12.83
C TYR A 9 3.36 6.65 14.17
N GLU A 10 2.52 6.09 15.04
CA GLU A 10 2.95 5.52 16.31
C GLU A 10 3.96 4.38 16.10
N CYS A 11 3.70 3.49 15.12
CA CYS A 11 4.61 2.41 14.77
C CYS A 11 5.96 2.95 14.23
N GLN A 12 5.93 3.98 13.37
CA GLN A 12 7.13 4.66 12.87
C GLN A 12 7.97 5.23 14.01
N GLN A 13 7.34 5.92 14.96
CA GLN A 13 8.02 6.51 16.12
C GLN A 13 8.59 5.43 17.05
N LYS A 14 7.81 4.41 17.37
CA LYS A 14 8.21 3.31 18.24
C LYS A 14 9.40 2.55 17.69
N ASN A 15 9.34 2.17 16.41
CA ASN A 15 10.36 1.36 15.75
C ASN A 15 11.47 2.20 15.09
N LYS A 16 11.34 3.54 15.11
CA LYS A 16 12.25 4.48 14.44
C LYS A 16 12.53 4.09 12.98
N SER A 17 11.48 3.72 12.27
CA SER A 17 11.57 3.13 10.94
C SER A 17 10.41 3.57 10.04
N LEU A 18 10.73 3.83 8.77
CA LEU A 18 9.77 4.04 7.68
C LEU A 18 9.64 2.79 6.80
N LEU A 19 10.30 1.69 7.17
CA LEU A 19 10.35 0.47 6.37
C LEU A 19 9.00 -0.26 6.39
N CYS A 20 8.43 -0.48 5.22
CA CYS A 20 7.31 -1.38 4.99
C CYS A 20 7.84 -2.68 4.35
N VAL A 21 7.64 -3.83 5.00
CA VAL A 21 8.12 -5.12 4.50
C VAL A 21 7.02 -5.84 3.73
N GLY A 22 7.34 -6.19 2.45
CA GLY A 22 6.48 -7.05 1.61
C GLY A 22 6.51 -8.50 2.07
N LEU A 23 5.33 -9.13 2.13
CA LEU A 23 5.17 -10.57 2.35
C LEU A 23 4.67 -11.20 1.04
N ASP A 24 5.61 -11.44 0.13
CA ASP A 24 5.36 -11.90 -1.24
C ASP A 24 5.98 -13.31 -1.41
N PRO A 25 5.28 -14.39 -0.97
CA PRO A 25 5.85 -15.72 -0.93
C PRO A 25 6.19 -16.27 -2.32
N ASN A 26 7.32 -16.99 -2.39
CA ASN A 26 7.75 -17.77 -3.55
C ASN A 26 8.01 -19.21 -3.12
N MET A 27 7.16 -20.14 -3.56
CA MET A 27 7.19 -21.52 -3.08
C MET A 27 8.47 -22.27 -3.44
N ASP A 28 9.11 -21.98 -4.60
CA ASP A 28 10.38 -22.62 -4.95
C ASP A 28 11.47 -22.30 -3.93
N LYS A 29 11.52 -21.02 -3.50
CA LYS A 29 12.48 -20.57 -2.48
C LYS A 29 12.13 -21.11 -1.08
N ILE A 30 10.85 -21.15 -0.73
CA ILE A 30 10.38 -21.65 0.58
C ILE A 30 10.65 -23.14 0.70
N ASN A 31 10.32 -23.92 -0.34
CA ASN A 31 10.58 -25.37 -0.38
C ASN A 31 12.08 -25.69 -0.28
N ALA A 32 12.93 -24.89 -0.92
CA ALA A 32 14.38 -25.03 -0.82
C ALA A 32 14.92 -24.84 0.61
N LEU A 33 14.18 -24.14 1.46
CA LEU A 33 14.51 -23.97 2.89
C LEU A 33 13.98 -25.10 3.78
N GLY A 34 13.16 -26.02 3.23
CA GLY A 34 12.58 -27.14 3.98
C GLY A 34 11.54 -26.73 5.04
N VAL A 35 10.89 -25.58 4.85
CA VAL A 35 9.84 -25.06 5.75
C VAL A 35 8.52 -24.91 5.01
N ASP A 36 7.40 -24.95 5.72
CA ASP A 36 6.09 -24.63 5.16
C ASP A 36 5.86 -23.10 5.08
N LEU A 37 4.85 -22.70 4.30
CA LEU A 37 4.53 -21.29 4.04
C LEU A 37 4.19 -20.54 5.32
N SER A 38 3.40 -21.13 6.21
CA SER A 38 2.96 -20.47 7.46
C SER A 38 4.16 -20.21 8.39
N THR A 39 5.04 -21.19 8.55
CA THR A 39 6.27 -21.06 9.34
C THR A 39 7.20 -20.02 8.74
N TRP A 40 7.38 -20.02 7.43
CA TRP A 40 8.21 -19.02 6.73
C TRP A 40 7.70 -17.59 6.96
N LEU A 41 6.40 -17.36 6.79
CA LEU A 41 5.78 -16.05 7.00
C LEU A 41 5.94 -15.56 8.44
N LYS A 42 5.65 -16.41 9.42
CA LYS A 42 5.78 -16.07 10.86
C LYS A 42 7.22 -15.75 11.23
N ASN A 43 8.18 -16.53 10.75
CA ASN A 43 9.61 -16.30 11.02
C ASN A 43 10.06 -14.93 10.48
N ILE A 44 9.60 -14.51 9.29
CA ILE A 44 9.91 -13.17 8.78
C ILE A 44 9.28 -12.10 9.67
N VAL A 45 7.99 -12.24 9.99
CA VAL A 45 7.28 -11.27 10.83
C VAL A 45 7.99 -11.08 12.16
N ASP A 46 8.29 -12.16 12.88
CA ASP A 46 8.93 -12.12 14.20
C ASP A 46 10.35 -11.52 14.14
N ALA A 47 11.10 -11.80 13.07
CA ALA A 47 12.46 -11.30 12.91
C ALA A 47 12.53 -9.78 12.71
N VAL A 48 11.47 -9.15 12.16
CA VAL A 48 11.53 -7.74 11.75
C VAL A 48 10.41 -6.84 12.32
N ALA A 49 9.43 -7.38 13.05
CA ALA A 49 8.29 -6.61 13.54
C ALA A 49 8.67 -5.34 14.34
N ASN A 50 9.79 -5.38 15.05
CA ASN A 50 10.33 -4.24 15.81
C ASN A 50 11.23 -3.30 14.97
N LYS A 51 11.29 -3.49 13.66
CA LYS A 51 12.13 -2.72 12.71
C LYS A 51 11.35 -2.16 11.54
N VAL A 52 10.05 -2.39 11.49
CA VAL A 52 9.18 -1.97 10.37
C VAL A 52 8.09 -1.02 10.85
N CYS A 53 7.52 -0.24 9.95
CA CYS A 53 6.32 0.56 10.21
C CYS A 53 5.04 -0.11 9.72
N ALA A 54 5.13 -1.12 8.84
CA ALA A 54 4.00 -1.90 8.34
C ALA A 54 4.46 -3.22 7.71
N PHE A 55 3.56 -4.20 7.64
CA PHE A 55 3.67 -5.34 6.74
C PHE A 55 2.72 -5.19 5.55
N LYS A 56 3.14 -5.68 4.38
CA LYS A 56 2.36 -5.55 3.15
C LYS A 56 2.31 -6.88 2.38
N PRO A 57 1.42 -7.82 2.75
CA PRO A 57 1.17 -8.99 1.93
C PRO A 57 0.53 -8.61 0.59
N GLN A 58 1.01 -9.24 -0.51
CA GLN A 58 0.47 -9.08 -1.85
C GLN A 58 -0.48 -10.23 -2.17
N ILE A 59 -1.78 -9.94 -2.29
CA ILE A 59 -2.84 -10.94 -2.46
C ILE A 59 -2.61 -11.87 -3.67
N ALA A 60 -2.03 -11.35 -4.77
CA ALA A 60 -1.80 -12.14 -5.98
C ALA A 60 -0.86 -13.33 -5.74
N HIS A 61 0.13 -13.20 -4.86
CA HIS A 61 1.03 -14.30 -4.51
C HIS A 61 0.32 -15.44 -3.77
N PHE A 62 -0.65 -15.09 -2.92
CA PHE A 62 -1.44 -16.07 -2.18
C PHE A 62 -2.50 -16.71 -3.08
N SER A 63 -3.28 -15.91 -3.81
CA SER A 63 -4.35 -16.42 -4.68
C SER A 63 -3.81 -17.34 -5.80
N ALA A 64 -2.63 -17.04 -6.36
CA ALA A 64 -2.01 -17.89 -7.38
C ALA A 64 -1.66 -19.30 -6.85
N MET A 65 -1.57 -19.48 -5.54
CA MET A 65 -1.24 -20.75 -4.87
C MET A 65 -2.45 -21.34 -4.13
N SER A 66 -3.64 -20.74 -4.24
CA SER A 66 -4.83 -21.09 -3.45
C SER A 66 -4.56 -21.07 -1.94
N ALA A 67 -3.76 -20.08 -1.49
CA ALA A 67 -3.30 -19.89 -0.11
C ALA A 67 -4.00 -18.70 0.59
N GLU A 68 -5.29 -18.51 0.31
CA GLU A 68 -6.10 -17.43 0.91
C GLU A 68 -6.25 -17.60 2.43
N GLN A 69 -6.20 -18.83 2.91
CA GLN A 69 -6.26 -19.11 4.35
C GLN A 69 -4.96 -18.67 5.03
N GLU A 70 -3.81 -18.97 4.44
CA GLU A 70 -2.51 -18.55 4.95
C GLU A 70 -2.36 -17.02 4.97
N LEU A 71 -2.98 -16.32 3.98
CA LEU A 71 -3.07 -14.86 4.00
C LEU A 71 -3.88 -14.36 5.19
N LEU A 72 -5.05 -14.95 5.44
CA LEU A 72 -5.88 -14.61 6.60
C LEU A 72 -5.14 -14.89 7.92
N ASP A 73 -4.48 -16.05 8.01
CA ASP A 73 -3.78 -16.50 9.20
C ASP A 73 -2.58 -15.60 9.52
N ILE A 74 -1.79 -15.18 8.52
CA ILE A 74 -0.65 -14.29 8.78
C ILE A 74 -1.09 -12.89 9.18
N ILE A 75 -2.15 -12.35 8.59
CA ILE A 75 -2.71 -11.06 9.02
C ILE A 75 -3.20 -11.15 10.48
N SER A 76 -3.93 -12.22 10.81
CA SER A 76 -4.39 -12.47 12.17
C SER A 76 -3.22 -12.67 13.14
N TYR A 77 -2.17 -13.36 12.72
CA TYR A 77 -0.95 -13.56 13.51
C TYR A 77 -0.27 -12.22 13.84
N ILE A 78 -0.13 -11.33 12.85
CA ILE A 78 0.45 -10.00 13.05
C ILE A 78 -0.38 -9.21 14.06
N HIS A 79 -1.71 -9.16 13.90
CA HIS A 79 -2.58 -8.41 14.80
C HIS A 79 -2.55 -8.95 16.25
N ASN A 80 -2.41 -10.27 16.44
CA ASN A 80 -2.40 -10.88 17.78
C ASN A 80 -1.05 -10.75 18.49
N ASN A 81 0.08 -10.83 17.76
CA ASN A 81 1.41 -10.87 18.34
C ASN A 81 2.16 -9.54 18.22
N HIS A 82 1.82 -8.73 17.24
CA HIS A 82 2.44 -7.43 16.94
C HIS A 82 1.35 -6.35 16.69
N PRO A 83 0.41 -6.11 17.63
CA PRO A 83 -0.79 -5.30 17.42
C PRO A 83 -0.52 -3.87 17.00
N ASP A 84 0.65 -3.33 17.31
CA ASP A 84 1.06 -1.97 16.95
C ASP A 84 1.51 -1.85 15.48
N VAL A 85 1.80 -2.97 14.80
CA VAL A 85 2.26 -2.97 13.41
C VAL A 85 1.06 -3.10 12.46
N PRO A 86 0.75 -2.09 11.66
CA PRO A 86 -0.36 -2.15 10.71
C PRO A 86 -0.07 -3.10 9.54
N VAL A 87 -1.15 -3.66 8.99
CA VAL A 87 -1.10 -4.52 7.80
C VAL A 87 -1.79 -3.84 6.62
N ILE A 88 -1.06 -3.69 5.52
CA ILE A 88 -1.52 -3.15 4.25
C ILE A 88 -1.78 -4.31 3.28
N LEU A 89 -3.02 -4.57 2.89
CA LEU A 89 -3.32 -5.55 1.85
C LEU A 89 -3.00 -4.96 0.48
N ASP A 90 -1.95 -5.45 -0.17
CA ASP A 90 -1.60 -5.01 -1.53
C ASP A 90 -2.45 -5.78 -2.56
N ALA A 91 -3.59 -5.22 -2.95
CA ALA A 91 -4.57 -5.86 -3.81
C ALA A 91 -4.82 -5.08 -5.12
N LYS A 92 -4.53 -3.78 -5.12
CA LYS A 92 -4.74 -2.86 -6.26
C LYS A 92 -6.14 -3.00 -6.88
N ARG A 93 -7.17 -3.18 -6.02
CA ARG A 93 -8.55 -3.37 -6.45
C ARG A 93 -9.08 -2.13 -7.18
N GLY A 94 -9.89 -2.37 -8.21
CA GLY A 94 -10.59 -1.33 -8.95
C GLY A 94 -11.75 -1.96 -9.70
N ASP A 95 -12.98 -1.57 -9.34
CA ASP A 95 -14.22 -2.00 -9.97
C ASP A 95 -15.34 -1.01 -9.60
N ILE A 96 -16.53 -1.18 -10.13
CA ILE A 96 -17.68 -0.30 -9.94
C ILE A 96 -18.79 -0.95 -9.12
N GLY A 97 -19.63 -0.11 -8.52
CA GLY A 97 -20.89 -0.51 -7.88
C GLY A 97 -20.73 -1.61 -6.83
N THR A 98 -21.54 -2.65 -6.94
CA THR A 98 -21.56 -3.77 -5.98
C THR A 98 -20.27 -4.58 -5.97
N THR A 99 -19.53 -4.67 -7.09
CA THR A 99 -18.25 -5.37 -7.15
C THR A 99 -17.20 -4.62 -6.33
N ALA A 100 -17.12 -3.29 -6.42
CA ALA A 100 -16.24 -2.47 -5.59
C ALA A 100 -16.56 -2.66 -4.09
N GLN A 101 -17.86 -2.73 -3.72
CA GLN A 101 -18.28 -3.03 -2.35
C GLN A 101 -17.79 -4.40 -1.88
N LYS A 102 -17.83 -5.44 -2.75
CA LYS A 102 -17.33 -6.77 -2.40
C LYS A 102 -15.82 -6.80 -2.20
N TYR A 103 -15.06 -6.04 -2.99
CA TYR A 103 -13.62 -5.89 -2.79
C TYR A 103 -13.27 -5.12 -1.50
N ALA A 104 -14.05 -4.10 -1.13
CA ALA A 104 -13.87 -3.43 0.16
C ALA A 104 -14.15 -4.38 1.34
N GLN A 105 -15.26 -5.15 1.26
CA GLN A 105 -15.58 -6.21 2.25
C GLN A 105 -14.49 -7.29 2.30
N GLU A 106 -13.95 -7.72 1.16
CA GLU A 106 -12.83 -8.66 1.11
C GLU A 106 -11.64 -8.14 1.92
N ALA A 107 -11.22 -6.90 1.68
CA ALA A 107 -10.06 -6.32 2.35
C ALA A 107 -10.29 -6.12 3.84
N PHE A 108 -11.42 -5.55 4.23
CA PHE A 108 -11.63 -5.04 5.59
C PHE A 108 -12.47 -5.97 6.47
N ASP A 109 -13.42 -6.71 5.91
CA ASP A 109 -14.27 -7.60 6.70
C ASP A 109 -13.76 -9.05 6.70
N LYS A 110 -13.24 -9.56 5.59
CA LYS A 110 -12.67 -10.90 5.50
C LYS A 110 -11.23 -10.92 6.03
N TYR A 111 -10.32 -10.17 5.39
CA TYR A 111 -8.89 -10.18 5.75
C TYR A 111 -8.55 -9.30 6.95
N LYS A 112 -9.46 -8.42 7.39
CA LYS A 112 -9.25 -7.49 8.53
C LYS A 112 -8.03 -6.58 8.35
N ALA A 113 -7.63 -6.29 7.11
CA ALA A 113 -6.51 -5.39 6.85
C ALA A 113 -6.72 -4.00 7.45
N ASP A 114 -5.63 -3.32 7.80
CA ASP A 114 -5.68 -1.93 8.29
C ASP A 114 -5.74 -0.93 7.12
N ALA A 115 -5.19 -1.32 5.96
CA ALA A 115 -5.27 -0.53 4.73
C ALA A 115 -5.29 -1.43 3.49
N VAL A 116 -5.70 -0.89 2.35
CA VAL A 116 -5.71 -1.59 1.06
C VAL A 116 -5.22 -0.69 -0.07
N THR A 117 -4.48 -1.26 -1.03
CA THR A 117 -4.14 -0.56 -2.27
C THR A 117 -5.27 -0.67 -3.28
N VAL A 118 -5.60 0.45 -3.94
CA VAL A 118 -6.70 0.58 -4.91
C VAL A 118 -6.25 1.27 -6.19
N ASN A 119 -6.92 0.96 -7.30
CA ASN A 119 -6.68 1.60 -8.59
C ASN A 119 -7.75 2.68 -8.85
N PRO A 120 -7.39 3.96 -8.95
CA PRO A 120 -8.36 5.05 -9.11
C PRO A 120 -8.81 5.30 -10.55
N TYR A 121 -8.39 4.48 -11.52
CA TYR A 121 -8.64 4.71 -12.95
C TYR A 121 -10.13 4.83 -13.29
N LEU A 122 -11.00 4.12 -12.56
CA LEU A 122 -12.46 4.15 -12.77
C LEU A 122 -13.16 5.35 -12.10
N GLY A 123 -12.42 6.21 -11.40
CA GLY A 123 -12.97 7.43 -10.81
C GLY A 123 -13.41 7.30 -9.35
N HIS A 124 -14.02 8.39 -8.83
CA HIS A 124 -14.34 8.53 -7.41
C HIS A 124 -15.38 7.51 -6.91
N ASP A 125 -16.41 7.26 -7.72
CA ASP A 125 -17.47 6.32 -7.37
C ASP A 125 -16.97 4.88 -7.18
N SER A 126 -15.91 4.51 -7.89
CA SER A 126 -15.23 3.22 -7.70
C SER A 126 -14.41 3.15 -6.40
N LEU A 127 -13.93 4.29 -5.90
CA LEU A 127 -13.21 4.39 -4.63
C LEU A 127 -14.14 4.51 -3.42
N GLN A 128 -15.35 5.06 -3.61
CA GLN A 128 -16.26 5.38 -2.51
C GLN A 128 -16.53 4.20 -1.57
N PRO A 129 -16.77 2.95 -2.03
CA PRO A 129 -16.97 1.81 -1.14
C PRO A 129 -15.80 1.52 -0.20
N PHE A 130 -14.57 1.85 -0.60
CA PHE A 130 -13.39 1.75 0.27
C PHE A 130 -13.31 2.94 1.21
N LEU A 131 -13.58 4.15 0.72
CA LEU A 131 -13.55 5.39 1.51
C LEU A 131 -14.60 5.40 2.63
N ASP A 132 -15.69 4.65 2.48
CA ASP A 132 -16.74 4.49 3.51
C ASP A 132 -16.23 3.79 4.77
N TYR A 133 -15.11 3.03 4.68
CA TYR A 133 -14.39 2.50 5.85
C TYR A 133 -13.48 3.61 6.44
N ALA A 134 -14.11 4.56 7.12
CA ALA A 134 -13.47 5.80 7.56
C ALA A 134 -12.27 5.62 8.51
N ASP A 135 -12.16 4.48 9.18
CA ASP A 135 -11.07 4.15 10.10
C ASP A 135 -9.91 3.37 9.43
N LYS A 136 -10.05 3.00 8.15
CA LYS A 136 -9.09 2.25 7.35
C LYS A 136 -8.29 3.15 6.40
N GLY A 137 -7.07 2.71 6.03
CA GLY A 137 -6.24 3.39 5.05
C GLY A 137 -6.59 3.00 3.61
N ILE A 138 -6.74 3.98 2.73
CA ILE A 138 -7.02 3.77 1.30
C ILE A 138 -5.84 4.29 0.50
N ILE A 139 -5.08 3.39 -0.12
CA ILE A 139 -3.81 3.72 -0.78
C ILE A 139 -4.00 3.66 -2.29
N ALA A 140 -4.23 4.81 -2.91
CA ALA A 140 -4.51 4.88 -4.34
C ALA A 140 -3.22 4.89 -5.19
N LEU A 141 -3.22 4.15 -6.30
CA LEU A 141 -2.13 4.23 -7.28
C LEU A 141 -2.05 5.63 -7.87
N CYS A 142 -0.85 6.22 -7.87
CA CYS A 142 -0.60 7.53 -8.43
C CYS A 142 0.48 7.48 -9.51
N LYS A 143 1.76 7.32 -9.12
CA LYS A 143 2.87 7.10 -10.05
C LYS A 143 3.54 5.78 -9.71
N THR A 144 3.39 4.79 -10.59
CA THR A 144 3.92 3.45 -10.35
C THR A 144 5.36 3.29 -10.85
N SER A 145 6.12 2.34 -10.29
CA SER A 145 7.56 2.20 -10.51
C SER A 145 7.95 1.50 -11.82
N ASN A 146 7.01 0.83 -12.50
CA ASN A 146 7.25 0.09 -13.74
C ASN A 146 7.45 1.04 -14.94
N ALA A 147 8.26 0.62 -15.92
CA ALA A 147 8.59 1.42 -17.10
C ALA A 147 7.33 1.82 -17.92
N GLY A 148 6.36 0.91 -18.06
CA GLY A 148 5.10 1.17 -18.78
C GLY A 148 4.21 2.24 -18.13
N SER A 149 4.51 2.68 -16.91
CA SER A 149 3.76 3.76 -16.26
C SER A 149 3.74 5.06 -17.06
N ASN A 150 4.77 5.30 -17.88
CA ASN A 150 4.89 6.50 -18.67
C ASN A 150 3.87 6.59 -19.83
N GLU A 151 3.31 5.46 -20.26
CA GLU A 151 2.34 5.42 -21.37
C GLU A 151 1.06 6.19 -21.04
N PHE A 152 0.63 6.16 -19.78
CA PHE A 152 -0.59 6.84 -19.33
C PHE A 152 -0.31 7.90 -18.27
N GLN A 153 0.48 7.59 -17.25
CA GLN A 153 0.60 8.44 -16.07
C GLN A 153 1.30 9.77 -16.37
N ASN A 154 2.13 9.83 -17.43
CA ASN A 154 2.81 11.05 -17.87
C ASN A 154 2.06 11.84 -18.95
N LEU A 155 0.89 11.37 -19.41
CA LEU A 155 0.08 12.14 -20.37
C LEU A 155 -0.30 13.50 -19.78
N ILE A 156 -0.10 14.54 -20.56
CA ILE A 156 -0.43 15.92 -20.18
C ILE A 156 -1.90 16.19 -20.52
N LEU A 157 -2.63 16.65 -19.53
CA LEU A 157 -4.04 17.00 -19.64
C LEU A 157 -4.20 18.44 -20.12
N GLU A 158 -5.41 18.84 -20.53
CA GLU A 158 -5.72 20.18 -21.00
C GLU A 158 -5.39 21.30 -19.99
N ASN A 159 -5.44 20.98 -18.68
CA ASN A 159 -5.07 21.90 -17.61
C ASN A 159 -3.56 22.01 -17.34
N GLY A 160 -2.73 21.36 -18.17
CA GLY A 160 -1.28 21.36 -18.06
C GLY A 160 -0.69 20.40 -17.01
N LEU A 161 -1.50 19.70 -16.25
CA LEU A 161 -1.03 18.67 -15.32
C LEU A 161 -0.79 17.35 -16.04
N SER A 162 0.17 16.55 -15.55
CA SER A 162 0.20 15.14 -15.94
C SER A 162 -0.93 14.36 -15.25
N LEU A 163 -1.29 13.19 -15.82
CA LEU A 163 -2.35 12.34 -15.24
C LEU A 163 -2.04 11.98 -13.78
N PHE A 164 -0.78 11.63 -13.43
CA PHE A 164 -0.43 11.34 -12.06
C PHE A 164 -0.58 12.54 -11.11
N GLN A 165 -0.30 13.76 -11.59
CA GLN A 165 -0.51 14.98 -10.81
C GLN A 165 -2.01 15.24 -10.60
N GLN A 166 -2.84 14.99 -11.61
CA GLN A 166 -4.30 15.08 -11.46
C GLN A 166 -4.84 14.08 -10.44
N VAL A 167 -4.31 12.84 -10.41
CA VAL A 167 -4.64 11.85 -9.39
C VAL A 167 -4.23 12.35 -8.00
N ALA A 168 -3.02 12.87 -7.84
CA ALA A 168 -2.54 13.45 -6.59
C ALA A 168 -3.43 14.60 -6.11
N GLN A 169 -3.81 15.51 -7.02
CA GLN A 169 -4.71 16.63 -6.70
C GLN A 169 -6.09 16.15 -6.29
N ASN A 170 -6.67 15.16 -6.99
CA ASN A 170 -7.96 14.60 -6.60
C ASN A 170 -7.89 13.90 -5.24
N ALA A 171 -6.80 13.18 -4.94
CA ALA A 171 -6.58 12.57 -3.64
C ALA A 171 -6.56 13.63 -2.53
N ALA A 172 -5.80 14.71 -2.70
CA ALA A 172 -5.67 15.77 -1.70
C ALA A 172 -6.97 16.56 -1.48
N THR A 173 -7.75 16.81 -2.56
CA THR A 173 -8.86 17.78 -2.49
C THR A 173 -10.25 17.15 -2.49
N LYS A 174 -10.43 15.95 -3.07
CA LYS A 174 -11.75 15.35 -3.29
C LYS A 174 -11.97 14.06 -2.49
N TRP A 175 -10.93 13.20 -2.40
CA TRP A 175 -11.09 11.86 -1.85
C TRP A 175 -10.76 11.76 -0.36
N ASN A 176 -9.90 12.64 0.15
CA ASN A 176 -9.36 12.55 1.52
C ASN A 176 -10.23 13.23 2.61
N LYS A 177 -11.56 13.10 2.51
CA LYS A 177 -12.49 13.70 3.48
C LYS A 177 -12.32 13.13 4.89
N ASN A 178 -11.93 11.87 5.01
CA ASN A 178 -11.71 11.17 6.28
C ASN A 178 -10.25 11.23 6.75
N ASN A 179 -9.36 11.94 6.04
CA ASN A 179 -7.92 11.96 6.29
C ASN A 179 -7.31 10.54 6.34
N ASN A 180 -7.75 9.66 5.44
CA ASN A 180 -7.36 8.25 5.39
C ASN A 180 -6.83 7.81 4.01
N VAL A 181 -6.64 8.76 3.09
CA VAL A 181 -6.09 8.49 1.76
C VAL A 181 -4.58 8.65 1.78
N LEU A 182 -3.90 7.71 1.14
CA LEU A 182 -2.47 7.69 0.85
C LEU A 182 -2.28 7.46 -0.65
N LEU A 183 -1.07 7.69 -1.15
CA LEU A 183 -0.73 7.40 -2.55
C LEU A 183 0.42 6.41 -2.67
N VAL A 184 0.34 5.55 -3.69
CA VAL A 184 1.49 4.76 -4.17
C VAL A 184 2.30 5.61 -5.14
N VAL A 185 3.59 5.84 -4.81
CA VAL A 185 4.53 6.58 -5.65
C VAL A 185 5.84 5.81 -5.74
N GLY A 186 6.25 5.41 -6.94
CA GLY A 186 7.45 4.60 -7.15
C GLY A 186 8.75 5.34 -6.80
N ALA A 187 9.67 4.67 -6.11
CA ALA A 187 11.00 5.18 -5.75
C ALA A 187 11.92 5.41 -6.97
N THR A 188 11.56 4.85 -8.13
CA THR A 188 12.35 4.98 -9.37
C THR A 188 12.19 6.34 -10.07
N TYR A 189 11.31 7.20 -9.55
CA TYR A 189 10.98 8.50 -10.14
C TYR A 189 11.03 9.62 -9.07
N PRO A 190 12.22 10.00 -8.57
CA PRO A 190 12.35 10.99 -7.48
C PRO A 190 11.85 12.39 -7.84
N GLU A 191 11.95 12.80 -9.11
CA GLU A 191 11.42 14.10 -9.56
C GLU A 191 9.88 14.14 -9.53
N GLU A 192 9.23 13.06 -9.95
CA GLU A 192 7.79 12.92 -9.88
C GLU A 192 7.31 12.81 -8.43
N LEU A 193 8.07 12.13 -7.58
CA LEU A 193 7.82 12.06 -6.14
C LEU A 193 7.81 13.47 -5.51
N ALA A 194 8.80 14.31 -5.83
CA ALA A 194 8.86 15.69 -5.34
C ALA A 194 7.67 16.53 -5.83
N LYS A 195 7.25 16.37 -7.09
CA LYS A 195 6.05 17.04 -7.62
C LYS A 195 4.79 16.61 -6.89
N ILE A 196 4.65 15.30 -6.61
CA ILE A 196 3.50 14.77 -5.87
C ILE A 196 3.53 15.32 -4.45
N ARG A 197 4.67 15.32 -3.75
CA ARG A 197 4.83 15.86 -2.40
C ARG A 197 4.36 17.31 -2.32
N THR A 198 4.72 18.14 -3.31
CA THR A 198 4.27 19.54 -3.39
C THR A 198 2.75 19.66 -3.48
N ILE A 199 2.08 18.71 -4.15
CA ILE A 199 0.61 18.73 -4.31
C ILE A 199 -0.11 18.24 -3.05
N VAL A 200 0.40 17.17 -2.42
CA VAL A 200 -0.32 16.46 -1.35
C VAL A 200 0.09 16.88 0.07
N GLY A 201 1.12 17.73 0.21
CA GLY A 201 1.61 18.18 1.52
C GLY A 201 2.03 17.00 2.40
N GLU A 202 1.52 16.93 3.62
CA GLU A 202 1.86 15.92 4.63
C GLU A 202 1.18 14.55 4.44
N MET A 203 0.44 14.33 3.33
CA MET A 203 -0.22 13.05 3.07
C MET A 203 0.81 11.91 3.05
N PRO A 204 0.62 10.82 3.80
CA PRO A 204 1.56 9.70 3.77
C PRO A 204 1.62 9.03 2.39
N LEU A 205 2.80 8.57 2.02
CA LEU A 205 3.06 7.89 0.75
C LEU A 205 3.54 6.46 0.99
N LEU A 206 3.06 5.52 0.20
CA LEU A 206 3.64 4.19 0.07
C LEU A 206 4.57 4.19 -1.14
N ILE A 207 5.88 4.02 -0.89
CA ILE A 207 6.92 4.20 -1.91
C ILE A 207 7.58 2.85 -2.23
N PRO A 208 7.02 2.06 -3.16
CA PRO A 208 7.63 0.81 -3.62
C PRO A 208 8.80 1.06 -4.56
N GLY A 209 9.68 0.05 -4.66
CA GLY A 209 10.82 0.06 -5.59
C GLY A 209 12.17 0.27 -4.93
N ILE A 210 12.22 0.42 -3.61
CA ILE A 210 13.45 0.37 -2.83
C ILE A 210 13.94 -1.09 -2.80
N GLY A 211 15.21 -1.31 -3.09
CA GLY A 211 15.83 -2.64 -3.12
C GLY A 211 15.77 -3.30 -4.49
N ALA A 212 14.94 -4.32 -4.69
CA ALA A 212 14.94 -5.15 -5.90
C ALA A 212 14.72 -4.41 -7.23
N GLN A 213 14.07 -3.25 -7.21
CA GLN A 213 13.85 -2.39 -8.39
C GLN A 213 14.89 -1.27 -8.52
N GLY A 214 15.89 -1.19 -7.64
CA GLY A 214 17.01 -0.27 -7.74
C GLY A 214 16.71 1.18 -7.36
N GLY A 215 15.61 1.45 -6.68
CA GLY A 215 15.30 2.78 -6.16
C GLY A 215 16.36 3.23 -5.14
N ASP A 216 16.85 4.47 -5.31
CA ASP A 216 17.81 5.11 -4.40
C ASP A 216 17.10 5.56 -3.12
N VAL A 217 17.57 5.06 -1.97
CA VAL A 217 16.98 5.38 -0.66
C VAL A 217 17.14 6.85 -0.32
N GLU A 218 18.32 7.43 -0.51
CA GLU A 218 18.63 8.81 -0.14
C GLU A 218 17.83 9.79 -1.01
N ALA A 219 17.83 9.59 -2.33
CA ALA A 219 17.02 10.38 -3.26
C ALA A 219 15.52 10.28 -2.94
N THR A 220 15.05 9.08 -2.59
CA THR A 220 13.65 8.85 -2.20
C THR A 220 13.27 9.62 -0.94
N LEU A 221 14.09 9.54 0.11
CA LEU A 221 13.85 10.25 1.37
C LEU A 221 13.89 11.78 1.15
N LYS A 222 14.88 12.27 0.41
CA LYS A 222 15.00 13.71 0.11
C LYS A 222 13.81 14.28 -0.68
N SER A 223 13.20 13.47 -1.54
CA SER A 223 12.08 13.90 -2.41
C SER A 223 10.71 13.60 -1.80
N GLY A 224 10.63 12.64 -0.88
CA GLY A 224 9.37 12.12 -0.33
C GLY A 224 9.04 12.61 1.08
N LEU A 225 10.01 13.11 1.82
CA LEU A 225 9.85 13.74 3.13
C LEU A 225 9.91 15.25 3.01
#